data_140b60297e6a0f363ea143fd16e5771f
#
_entry.id   140b60297e6a0f363ea143fd16e5771f
#
_cell.length_a   1.000
_cell.length_b   1.000
_cell.length_c   1.000
_cell.angle_alpha   90.00
_cell.angle_beta   90.00
_cell.angle_gamma   90.00
#
_symmetry.space_group_name_H-M   'P 1'
#
loop_
_entity.id
_entity.type
_entity.pdbx_description
1 polymer ?
#
loop_
_entity_poly.entity_id
_entity_poly.type
_entity_poly.pdbx_seq_one_letter_code
_entity_poly.pdbx_strand_id
1 'polypeptide(L)'
;MSKIDEQYVIKRYEENHSTYSIAKELGTYPKKIERILKKNGHKLRGKAEAQSLAIKSGRTKHPTKGKKRSEEEKLKISVGAEKRWKEMPEAQKEKISKDAKKRWDKITPEKKRSMQENAGRALRIAAVEGSKAEKSLKGKLLEEGYDVLLHKKNLIEGNFEIDLFLPEINTIIEIDGPQHFVPIFGEDKLKETIKFDSIKNGLLLKKGFCVIRIKYMCKHISQSVERKLWDLVSTEVDKIRKKFPPRSKRFIELEINND
;
A
#
# COMPACT_ATOMS: atom_id res chain seq x y z
N MET A 1 42.18 29.38 -33.51
CA MET A 1 41.40 28.51 -32.63
C MET A 1 42.37 27.56 -31.98
N SER A 2 42.54 27.62 -30.66
CA SER A 2 43.43 26.72 -29.92
C SER A 2 42.96 25.27 -30.08
N LYS A 3 43.94 24.40 -30.32
CA LYS A 3 43.70 22.96 -30.46
C LYS A 3 43.24 22.44 -29.09
N ILE A 4 42.05 21.89 -29.00
CA ILE A 4 41.50 21.36 -27.74
C ILE A 4 42.31 20.12 -27.38
N ASP A 5 42.81 20.05 -26.14
CA ASP A 5 43.51 18.86 -25.63
C ASP A 5 42.47 17.71 -25.45
N GLU A 6 42.66 16.69 -26.31
CA GLU A 6 41.77 15.52 -26.29
C GLU A 6 41.95 14.69 -25.01
N GLN A 7 43.15 14.63 -24.43
CA GLN A 7 43.45 13.91 -23.19
C GLN A 7 42.73 14.58 -21.99
N TYR A 8 42.76 15.93 -21.95
CA TYR A 8 42.01 16.66 -20.94
C TYR A 8 40.50 16.38 -21.00
N VAL A 9 39.92 16.35 -22.21
CA VAL A 9 38.48 16.04 -22.40
C VAL A 9 38.17 14.64 -21.88
N ILE A 10 38.97 13.66 -22.19
CA ILE A 10 38.77 12.27 -21.76
C ILE A 10 38.85 12.19 -20.23
N LYS A 11 39.90 12.73 -19.61
CA LYS A 11 40.08 12.73 -18.16
C LYS A 11 38.86 13.36 -17.44
N ARG A 12 38.42 14.53 -17.87
CA ARG A 12 37.28 15.22 -17.26
C ARG A 12 35.99 14.42 -17.41
N TYR A 13 35.82 13.72 -18.55
CA TYR A 13 34.68 12.86 -18.76
C TYR A 13 34.67 11.63 -17.84
N GLU A 14 35.83 11.02 -17.62
CA GLU A 14 36.00 9.91 -16.66
C GLU A 14 35.77 10.36 -15.20
N GLU A 15 36.16 11.58 -14.86
CA GLU A 15 35.83 12.25 -13.58
C GLU A 15 34.34 12.61 -13.43
N ASN A 16 33.49 12.06 -14.29
CA ASN A 16 32.02 12.24 -14.27
C ASN A 16 31.52 13.64 -14.64
N HIS A 17 32.32 14.49 -15.26
CA HIS A 17 31.83 15.73 -15.85
C HIS A 17 30.95 15.45 -17.07
N SER A 18 29.96 16.33 -17.32
CA SER A 18 29.11 16.24 -18.50
C SER A 18 29.78 16.86 -19.73
N THR A 19 29.41 16.42 -20.92
CA THR A 19 29.89 17.04 -22.18
C THR A 19 29.58 18.53 -22.23
N TYR A 20 28.47 18.98 -21.62
CA TYR A 20 28.11 20.38 -21.46
C TYR A 20 29.09 21.13 -20.52
N SER A 21 29.41 20.55 -19.35
CA SER A 21 30.33 21.15 -18.40
C SER A 21 31.73 21.32 -19.00
N ILE A 22 32.25 20.27 -19.64
CA ILE A 22 33.57 20.28 -20.30
C ILE A 22 33.60 21.30 -21.43
N ALA A 23 32.53 21.38 -22.21
CA ALA A 23 32.40 22.37 -23.29
C ALA A 23 32.44 23.79 -22.75
N LYS A 24 31.76 24.07 -21.62
CA LYS A 24 31.77 25.38 -20.96
C LYS A 24 33.17 25.75 -20.44
N GLU A 25 33.87 24.78 -19.81
CA GLU A 25 35.24 24.96 -19.32
C GLU A 25 36.23 25.32 -20.45
N LEU A 26 36.04 24.72 -21.62
CA LEU A 26 36.94 24.89 -22.78
C LEU A 26 36.43 25.97 -23.78
N GLY A 27 35.42 26.76 -23.45
CA GLY A 27 34.88 27.78 -24.33
C GLY A 27 34.41 27.26 -25.69
N THR A 28 33.81 26.05 -25.70
CA THR A 28 33.36 25.37 -26.91
C THR A 28 31.92 24.85 -26.78
N TYR A 29 31.44 24.05 -27.72
CA TYR A 29 30.08 23.51 -27.70
C TYR A 29 30.05 21.99 -27.43
N PRO A 30 29.04 21.45 -26.77
CA PRO A 30 28.98 20.06 -26.34
C PRO A 30 29.17 19.04 -27.46
N LYS A 31 28.67 19.35 -28.66
CA LYS A 31 28.79 18.47 -29.83
C LYS A 31 30.24 18.22 -30.27
N LYS A 32 31.14 19.21 -30.05
CA LYS A 32 32.57 19.06 -30.31
C LYS A 32 33.19 18.08 -29.31
N ILE A 33 32.83 18.19 -28.03
CA ILE A 33 33.26 17.26 -26.97
C ILE A 33 32.79 15.82 -27.26
N GLU A 34 31.52 15.66 -27.67
CA GLU A 34 30.97 14.35 -28.07
C GLU A 34 31.76 13.71 -29.22
N ARG A 35 32.16 14.51 -30.23
CA ARG A 35 32.98 14.02 -31.36
C ARG A 35 34.33 13.56 -30.92
N ILE A 36 35.00 14.32 -30.03
CA ILE A 36 36.31 13.96 -29.48
C ILE A 36 36.22 12.63 -28.70
N LEU A 37 35.22 12.50 -27.80
CA LEU A 37 35.01 11.29 -27.03
C LEU A 37 34.77 10.07 -27.93
N LYS A 38 33.89 10.21 -28.94
CA LYS A 38 33.61 9.12 -29.89
C LYS A 38 34.81 8.74 -30.73
N LYS A 39 35.61 9.71 -31.19
CA LYS A 39 36.85 9.48 -31.94
C LYS A 39 37.82 8.67 -31.13
N ASN A 40 37.89 8.89 -29.83
CA ASN A 40 38.77 8.17 -28.88
C ASN A 40 38.13 6.90 -28.29
N GLY A 41 37.04 6.37 -28.88
CA GLY A 41 36.42 5.10 -28.48
C GLY A 41 35.53 5.16 -27.24
N HIS A 42 35.30 6.34 -26.65
CA HIS A 42 34.46 6.47 -25.46
C HIS A 42 32.97 6.44 -25.80
N LYS A 43 32.24 5.56 -25.15
CA LYS A 43 30.77 5.50 -25.24
C LYS A 43 30.14 6.67 -24.49
N LEU A 44 29.27 7.42 -25.13
CA LEU A 44 28.55 8.49 -24.47
C LEU A 44 27.51 7.93 -23.50
N ARG A 45 27.44 8.51 -22.31
CA ARG A 45 26.45 8.17 -21.28
C ARG A 45 25.04 8.46 -21.79
N GLY A 46 24.13 7.52 -21.52
CA GLY A 46 22.72 7.73 -21.78
C GLY A 46 22.10 8.77 -20.84
N LYS A 47 20.92 9.32 -21.20
CA LYS A 47 20.23 10.33 -20.38
C LYS A 47 20.01 9.88 -18.93
N ALA A 48 19.58 8.63 -18.74
CA ALA A 48 19.33 8.06 -17.41
C ALA A 48 20.60 7.95 -16.56
N GLU A 49 21.70 7.50 -17.17
CA GLU A 49 23.01 7.39 -16.53
C GLU A 49 23.57 8.77 -16.15
N ALA A 50 23.52 9.73 -17.07
CA ALA A 50 23.96 11.10 -16.83
C ALA A 50 23.17 11.77 -15.69
N GLN A 51 21.85 11.56 -15.65
CA GLN A 51 21.00 12.06 -14.56
C GLN A 51 21.31 11.38 -13.23
N SER A 52 21.50 10.06 -13.21
CA SER A 52 21.89 9.32 -12.00
C SER A 52 23.20 9.84 -11.42
N LEU A 53 24.21 10.06 -12.28
CA LEU A 53 25.50 10.62 -11.87
C LEU A 53 25.38 12.05 -11.36
N ALA A 54 24.56 12.89 -12.00
CA ALA A 54 24.31 14.26 -11.56
C ALA A 54 23.66 14.32 -10.16
N ILE A 55 22.75 13.39 -9.87
CA ILE A 55 22.13 13.27 -8.54
C ILE A 55 23.13 12.74 -7.51
N LYS A 56 23.91 11.70 -7.85
CA LYS A 56 24.91 11.13 -6.95
C LYS A 56 26.01 12.13 -6.58
N SER A 57 26.44 12.95 -7.54
CA SER A 57 27.45 14.00 -7.33
C SER A 57 26.91 15.29 -6.68
N GLY A 58 25.61 15.34 -6.34
CA GLY A 58 24.98 16.51 -5.72
C GLY A 58 24.74 17.69 -6.67
N ARG A 59 25.11 17.60 -7.96
CA ARG A 59 24.92 18.65 -8.96
C ARG A 59 23.45 18.96 -9.24
N THR A 60 22.60 17.97 -9.05
CA THR A 60 21.14 18.10 -9.25
C THR A 60 20.41 17.42 -8.11
N LYS A 61 19.39 18.05 -7.56
CA LYS A 61 18.52 17.43 -6.57
C LYS A 61 17.45 16.60 -7.28
N HIS A 62 17.12 15.43 -6.70
CA HIS A 62 15.99 14.65 -7.21
C HIS A 62 14.70 15.49 -7.08
N PRO A 63 13.90 15.66 -8.16
CA PRO A 63 12.74 16.58 -8.15
C PRO A 63 11.72 16.31 -7.04
N THR A 64 11.56 15.05 -6.66
CA THR A 64 10.56 14.59 -5.69
C THR A 64 11.16 14.12 -4.36
N LYS A 65 12.51 14.18 -4.17
CA LYS A 65 13.14 13.76 -2.92
C LYS A 65 12.70 14.67 -1.77
N GLY A 66 12.10 14.07 -0.75
CA GLY A 66 11.62 14.79 0.44
C GLY A 66 10.28 15.52 0.26
N LYS A 67 9.68 15.49 -0.92
CA LYS A 67 8.33 16.03 -1.13
C LYS A 67 7.28 14.93 -0.89
N LYS A 68 6.37 15.17 0.03
CA LYS A 68 5.15 14.35 0.16
C LYS A 68 4.17 14.77 -0.93
N ARG A 69 3.58 13.79 -1.62
CA ARG A 69 2.51 14.05 -2.58
C ARG A 69 1.25 14.47 -1.84
N SER A 70 0.47 15.38 -2.42
CA SER A 70 -0.86 15.71 -1.91
C SER A 70 -1.80 14.51 -2.02
N GLU A 71 -2.88 14.49 -1.24
CA GLU A 71 -3.86 13.41 -1.29
C GLU A 71 -4.54 13.34 -2.67
N GLU A 72 -4.77 14.49 -3.30
CA GLU A 72 -5.30 14.56 -4.67
C GLU A 72 -4.36 13.91 -5.71
N GLU A 73 -3.04 14.16 -5.60
CA GLU A 73 -2.05 13.53 -6.48
C GLU A 73 -1.98 12.00 -6.25
N LYS A 74 -2.06 11.58 -4.99
CA LYS A 74 -2.10 10.15 -4.64
C LYS A 74 -3.36 9.50 -5.21
N LEU A 75 -4.50 10.17 -5.12
CA LEU A 75 -5.77 9.73 -5.69
C LEU A 75 -5.67 9.53 -7.20
N LYS A 76 -5.18 10.54 -7.93
CA LYS A 76 -4.99 10.46 -9.40
C LYS A 76 -4.09 9.28 -9.79
N ILE A 77 -3.00 9.05 -9.04
CA ILE A 77 -2.09 7.93 -9.29
C ILE A 77 -2.79 6.59 -9.05
N SER A 78 -3.54 6.45 -7.96
CA SER A 78 -4.26 5.23 -7.61
C SER A 78 -5.32 4.88 -8.67
N VAL A 79 -6.16 5.83 -9.03
CA VAL A 79 -7.20 5.65 -10.08
C VAL A 79 -6.57 5.28 -11.44
N GLY A 80 -5.47 5.97 -11.80
CA GLY A 80 -4.76 5.66 -13.05
C GLY A 80 -4.08 4.30 -13.04
N ALA A 81 -3.61 3.81 -11.88
CA ALA A 81 -3.04 2.47 -11.75
C ALA A 81 -4.12 1.39 -11.85
N GLU A 82 -5.26 1.59 -11.19
CA GLU A 82 -6.40 0.69 -11.22
C GLU A 82 -6.96 0.54 -12.65
N LYS A 83 -7.17 1.66 -13.34
CA LYS A 83 -7.59 1.66 -14.74
C LYS A 83 -6.65 0.86 -15.62
N ARG A 84 -5.33 1.11 -15.53
CA ARG A 84 -4.32 0.37 -16.32
C ARG A 84 -4.33 -1.11 -16.02
N TRP A 85 -4.56 -1.51 -14.77
CA TRP A 85 -4.64 -2.93 -14.40
C TRP A 85 -5.89 -3.60 -14.96
N LYS A 86 -7.04 -2.92 -14.90
CA LYS A 86 -8.31 -3.43 -15.49
C LYS A 86 -8.20 -3.60 -17.00
N GLU A 87 -7.59 -2.64 -17.68
CA GLU A 87 -7.43 -2.64 -19.15
C GLU A 87 -6.27 -3.54 -19.64
N MET A 88 -5.45 -4.07 -18.73
CA MET A 88 -4.29 -4.89 -19.10
C MET A 88 -4.71 -6.28 -19.60
N PRO A 89 -4.20 -6.72 -20.77
CA PRO A 89 -4.47 -8.05 -21.28
C PRO A 89 -4.02 -9.17 -20.32
N GLU A 90 -4.79 -10.25 -20.23
CA GLU A 90 -4.48 -11.37 -19.34
C GLU A 90 -3.10 -11.98 -19.58
N ALA A 91 -2.68 -12.12 -20.84
CA ALA A 91 -1.33 -12.58 -21.18
C ALA A 91 -0.22 -11.72 -20.57
N GLN A 92 -0.44 -10.40 -20.45
CA GLN A 92 0.51 -9.50 -19.81
C GLN A 92 0.48 -9.65 -18.27
N LYS A 93 -0.70 -9.84 -17.67
CA LYS A 93 -0.83 -10.12 -16.22
C LYS A 93 -0.14 -11.44 -15.86
N GLU A 94 -0.33 -12.50 -16.67
CA GLU A 94 0.39 -13.76 -16.49
C GLU A 94 1.91 -13.62 -16.59
N LYS A 95 2.40 -12.84 -17.57
CA LYS A 95 3.83 -12.57 -17.71
C LYS A 95 4.38 -11.90 -16.44
N ILE A 96 3.68 -10.88 -15.92
CA ILE A 96 4.06 -10.21 -14.68
C ILE A 96 4.12 -11.20 -13.51
N SER A 97 3.11 -12.08 -13.39
CA SER A 97 3.06 -13.12 -12.35
C SER A 97 4.23 -14.11 -12.47
N LYS A 98 4.50 -14.62 -13.69
CA LYS A 98 5.64 -15.51 -13.96
C LYS A 98 6.99 -14.86 -13.65
N ASP A 99 7.16 -13.60 -14.01
CA ASP A 99 8.39 -12.85 -13.73
C ASP A 99 8.54 -12.52 -12.23
N ALA A 100 7.44 -12.31 -11.52
CA ALA A 100 7.47 -12.16 -10.06
C ALA A 100 7.89 -13.45 -9.37
N LYS A 101 7.36 -14.61 -9.81
CA LYS A 101 7.76 -15.93 -9.31
C LYS A 101 9.26 -16.21 -9.56
N LYS A 102 9.74 -15.96 -10.78
CA LYS A 102 11.17 -16.09 -11.10
C LYS A 102 12.06 -15.21 -10.22
N ARG A 103 11.63 -13.99 -9.90
CA ARG A 103 12.35 -13.10 -8.97
C ARG A 103 12.36 -13.64 -7.55
N TRP A 104 11.24 -14.19 -7.08
CA TRP A 104 11.13 -14.84 -5.78
C TRP A 104 12.06 -16.05 -5.65
N ASP A 105 12.13 -16.87 -6.69
CA ASP A 105 12.98 -18.07 -6.70
C ASP A 105 14.49 -17.73 -6.62
N LYS A 106 14.88 -16.56 -7.15
CA LYS A 106 16.26 -16.04 -7.08
C LYS A 106 16.63 -15.42 -5.73
N ILE A 107 15.67 -15.22 -4.82
CA ILE A 107 15.96 -14.67 -3.49
C ILE A 107 16.65 -15.72 -2.65
N THR A 108 17.77 -15.33 -2.00
CA THR A 108 18.54 -16.22 -1.13
C THR A 108 17.70 -16.74 0.04
N PRO A 109 17.99 -17.97 0.55
CA PRO A 109 17.27 -18.52 1.71
C PRO A 109 17.29 -17.60 2.93
N GLU A 110 18.40 -16.95 3.21
CA GLU A 110 18.56 -15.99 4.31
C GLU A 110 17.60 -14.81 4.18
N LYS A 111 17.50 -14.26 2.96
CA LYS A 111 16.58 -13.15 2.70
C LYS A 111 15.12 -13.57 2.78
N LYS A 112 14.78 -14.79 2.33
CA LYS A 112 13.43 -15.37 2.50
C LYS A 112 13.10 -15.50 3.99
N ARG A 113 14.04 -16.02 4.81
CA ARG A 113 13.89 -16.14 6.27
C ARG A 113 13.66 -14.77 6.92
N SER A 114 14.50 -13.79 6.60
CA SER A 114 14.31 -12.41 7.10
C SER A 114 12.95 -11.82 6.73
N MET A 115 12.46 -12.09 5.51
CA MET A 115 11.12 -11.65 5.08
C MET A 115 10.01 -12.36 5.88
N GLN A 116 10.16 -13.65 6.16
CA GLN A 116 9.21 -14.41 7.00
C GLN A 116 9.20 -13.93 8.46
N GLU A 117 10.37 -13.67 9.04
CA GLU A 117 10.49 -13.10 10.39
C GLU A 117 9.84 -11.72 10.50
N ASN A 118 10.05 -10.86 9.50
CA ASN A 118 9.43 -9.54 9.44
C ASN A 118 7.91 -9.64 9.27
N ALA A 119 7.42 -10.57 8.45
CA ALA A 119 5.99 -10.85 8.31
C ALA A 119 5.40 -11.37 9.63
N GLY A 120 6.07 -12.30 10.31
CA GLY A 120 5.65 -12.79 11.64
C GLY A 120 5.64 -11.68 12.71
N ARG A 121 6.61 -10.76 12.66
CA ARG A 121 6.62 -9.58 13.54
C ARG A 121 5.44 -8.65 13.25
N ALA A 122 5.16 -8.38 11.96
CA ALA A 122 4.03 -7.56 11.55
C ALA A 122 2.69 -8.17 11.98
N LEU A 123 2.53 -9.49 11.88
CA LEU A 123 1.34 -10.20 12.37
C LEU A 123 1.17 -10.07 13.90
N ARG A 124 2.27 -10.21 14.67
CA ARG A 124 2.21 -10.01 16.14
C ARG A 124 1.82 -8.58 16.52
N ILE A 125 2.37 -7.58 15.81
CA ILE A 125 2.00 -6.18 15.99
C ILE A 125 0.52 -5.95 15.64
N ALA A 126 0.07 -6.52 14.51
CA ALA A 126 -1.33 -6.41 14.10
C ALA A 126 -2.30 -7.07 15.08
N ALA A 127 -1.89 -8.19 15.72
CA ALA A 127 -2.70 -8.85 16.75
C ALA A 127 -2.86 -8.02 18.03
N VAL A 128 -1.92 -7.12 18.33
CA VAL A 128 -1.99 -6.24 19.52
C VAL A 128 -2.58 -4.87 19.21
N GLU A 129 -2.19 -4.30 18.07
CA GLU A 129 -2.53 -2.91 17.69
C GLU A 129 -3.69 -2.81 16.69
N GLY A 130 -4.14 -3.93 16.17
CA GLY A 130 -5.11 -4.01 15.09
C GLY A 130 -4.49 -4.10 13.70
N SER A 131 -5.27 -4.61 12.77
CA SER A 131 -4.93 -4.67 11.34
C SER A 131 -4.81 -3.27 10.73
N LYS A 132 -4.24 -3.18 9.54
CA LYS A 132 -4.20 -1.89 8.82
C LYS A 132 -5.59 -1.36 8.49
N ALA A 133 -6.55 -2.24 8.24
CA ALA A 133 -7.94 -1.86 7.97
C ALA A 133 -8.60 -1.26 9.19
N GLU A 134 -8.45 -1.90 10.36
CA GLU A 134 -8.96 -1.39 11.64
C GLU A 134 -8.33 -0.05 12.00
N LYS A 135 -7.00 0.09 11.87
CA LYS A 135 -6.28 1.35 12.14
C LYS A 135 -6.73 2.49 11.23
N SER A 136 -6.88 2.21 9.93
CA SER A 136 -7.36 3.19 8.95
C SER A 136 -8.78 3.63 9.27
N LEU A 137 -9.67 2.68 9.55
CA LEU A 137 -11.05 2.96 9.89
C LEU A 137 -11.18 3.73 11.21
N LYS A 138 -10.43 3.30 12.24
CA LYS A 138 -10.35 4.03 13.52
C LYS A 138 -9.94 5.48 13.32
N GLY A 139 -8.87 5.73 12.54
CA GLY A 139 -8.37 7.08 12.30
C GLY A 139 -9.46 7.98 11.70
N LYS A 140 -10.15 7.50 10.68
CA LYS A 140 -11.23 8.24 10.03
C LYS A 140 -12.45 8.46 10.91
N LEU A 141 -12.84 7.47 11.71
CA LEU A 141 -13.95 7.62 12.66
C LEU A 141 -13.62 8.66 13.74
N LEU A 142 -12.37 8.68 14.23
CA LEU A 142 -11.91 9.71 15.16
C LEU A 142 -11.90 11.11 14.54
N GLU A 143 -11.50 11.23 13.25
CA GLU A 143 -11.56 12.50 12.50
C GLU A 143 -12.98 13.02 12.35
N GLU A 144 -13.97 12.13 12.24
CA GLU A 144 -15.41 12.46 12.23
C GLU A 144 -16.01 12.70 13.63
N GLY A 145 -15.20 12.63 14.68
CA GLY A 145 -15.58 12.93 16.05
C GLY A 145 -16.25 11.80 16.83
N TYR A 146 -16.07 10.53 16.39
CA TYR A 146 -16.56 9.37 17.16
C TYR A 146 -15.52 8.90 18.18
N ASP A 147 -15.99 8.51 19.37
CA ASP A 147 -15.20 7.68 20.26
C ASP A 147 -15.06 6.27 19.71
N VAL A 148 -13.82 5.76 19.60
CA VAL A 148 -13.56 4.44 19.03
C VAL A 148 -12.70 3.60 19.98
N LEU A 149 -13.29 2.54 20.50
CA LEU A 149 -12.60 1.56 21.34
C LEU A 149 -12.18 0.36 20.47
N LEU A 150 -10.86 0.09 20.40
CA LEU A 150 -10.29 -1.08 19.70
C LEU A 150 -10.16 -2.27 20.66
N HIS A 151 -10.29 -3.47 20.09
CA HIS A 151 -10.02 -4.77 20.76
C HIS A 151 -10.68 -4.87 22.14
N LYS A 152 -11.93 -4.34 22.22
CA LYS A 152 -12.66 -4.34 23.46
C LYS A 152 -13.11 -5.75 23.85
N LYS A 153 -12.70 -6.18 25.03
CA LYS A 153 -13.15 -7.44 25.64
C LYS A 153 -14.23 -7.18 26.69
N ASN A 154 -14.91 -8.23 27.11
CA ASN A 154 -15.91 -8.20 28.17
C ASN A 154 -17.16 -7.34 27.88
N LEU A 155 -17.44 -7.02 26.62
CA LEU A 155 -18.72 -6.42 26.24
C LEU A 155 -19.87 -7.44 26.26
N ILE A 156 -19.56 -8.71 26.02
CA ILE A 156 -20.48 -9.86 26.05
C ILE A 156 -19.83 -11.01 26.82
N GLU A 157 -20.64 -11.99 27.20
CA GLU A 157 -20.14 -13.22 27.83
C GLU A 157 -19.29 -14.03 26.85
N GLY A 158 -18.29 -14.81 27.34
CA GLY A 158 -17.49 -15.71 26.51
C GLY A 158 -16.13 -15.16 26.07
N ASN A 159 -15.65 -14.05 26.64
CA ASN A 159 -14.31 -13.48 26.38
C ASN A 159 -14.04 -13.16 24.89
N PHE A 160 -15.09 -12.77 24.18
CA PHE A 160 -14.97 -12.34 22.79
C PHE A 160 -14.32 -10.96 22.70
N GLU A 161 -13.41 -10.81 21.76
CA GLU A 161 -12.80 -9.54 21.39
C GLU A 161 -13.60 -8.89 20.26
N ILE A 162 -13.78 -7.58 20.36
CA ILE A 162 -14.53 -6.76 19.40
C ILE A 162 -13.53 -5.84 18.70
N ASP A 163 -13.50 -5.85 17.38
CA ASP A 163 -12.49 -5.08 16.61
C ASP A 163 -12.64 -3.59 16.87
N LEU A 164 -13.81 -3.00 16.60
CA LEU A 164 -14.11 -1.59 16.91
C LEU A 164 -15.49 -1.47 17.57
N PHE A 165 -15.55 -0.66 18.61
CA PHE A 165 -16.79 -0.31 19.28
C PHE A 165 -16.96 1.21 19.32
N LEU A 166 -18.12 1.69 18.90
CA LEU A 166 -18.55 3.09 18.93
C LEU A 166 -19.62 3.25 20.03
N PRO A 167 -19.23 3.67 21.24
CA PRO A 167 -20.15 3.74 22.38
C PRO A 167 -21.32 4.68 22.18
N GLU A 168 -21.08 5.84 21.57
CA GLU A 168 -22.08 6.91 21.39
C GLU A 168 -23.31 6.47 20.58
N ILE A 169 -23.10 5.58 19.60
CA ILE A 169 -24.16 5.05 18.75
C ILE A 169 -24.40 3.56 18.98
N ASN A 170 -23.89 3.00 20.07
CA ASN A 170 -24.05 1.60 20.45
C ASN A 170 -23.81 0.59 19.31
N THR A 171 -22.76 0.83 18.53
CA THR A 171 -22.47 0.11 17.27
C THR A 171 -21.11 -0.57 17.33
N ILE A 172 -21.07 -1.79 16.86
CA ILE A 172 -19.87 -2.62 16.73
C ILE A 172 -19.54 -2.79 15.26
N ILE A 173 -18.25 -2.71 14.93
CA ILE A 173 -17.77 -2.95 13.57
C ILE A 173 -16.74 -4.09 13.67
N GLU A 174 -16.97 -5.16 12.92
CA GLU A 174 -16.10 -6.32 12.77
C GLU A 174 -15.53 -6.37 11.36
N ILE A 175 -14.24 -6.66 11.22
CA ILE A 175 -13.55 -6.73 9.93
C ILE A 175 -13.00 -8.15 9.72
N ASP A 176 -13.78 -8.97 9.05
CA ASP A 176 -13.48 -10.39 8.85
C ASP A 176 -12.65 -10.62 7.61
N GLY A 177 -11.45 -11.12 7.80
CA GLY A 177 -10.57 -11.54 6.72
C GLY A 177 -11.02 -12.84 6.04
N PRO A 178 -10.32 -13.26 4.95
CA PRO A 178 -10.69 -14.43 4.16
C PRO A 178 -10.82 -15.74 4.97
N GLN A 179 -10.10 -15.89 6.10
CA GLN A 179 -10.16 -17.07 6.94
C GLN A 179 -11.54 -17.34 7.58
N HIS A 180 -12.42 -16.35 7.63
CA HIS A 180 -13.79 -16.48 8.10
C HIS A 180 -14.74 -17.05 7.05
N PHE A 181 -14.33 -17.10 5.77
CA PHE A 181 -15.21 -17.44 4.65
C PHE A 181 -14.67 -18.55 3.75
N VAL A 182 -13.35 -18.80 3.76
CA VAL A 182 -12.69 -19.81 2.94
C VAL A 182 -11.79 -20.69 3.78
N PRO A 183 -11.66 -21.99 3.48
CA PRO A 183 -10.95 -22.96 4.31
C PRO A 183 -9.42 -22.86 4.19
N ILE A 184 -8.85 -21.67 4.45
CA ILE A 184 -7.39 -21.42 4.38
C ILE A 184 -6.63 -22.38 5.30
N PHE A 185 -7.19 -22.68 6.47
CA PHE A 185 -6.61 -23.56 7.49
C PHE A 185 -7.34 -24.89 7.63
N GLY A 186 -8.09 -25.32 6.59
CA GLY A 186 -8.89 -26.53 6.54
C GLY A 186 -10.37 -26.32 6.87
N GLU A 187 -11.20 -27.25 6.39
CA GLU A 187 -12.67 -27.21 6.50
C GLU A 187 -13.15 -27.18 7.95
N ASP A 188 -12.54 -27.99 8.83
CA ASP A 188 -12.96 -28.09 10.22
C ASP A 188 -12.72 -26.79 10.98
N LYS A 189 -11.60 -26.12 10.68
CA LYS A 189 -11.30 -24.82 11.27
C LYS A 189 -12.25 -23.73 10.79
N LEU A 190 -12.66 -23.78 9.52
CA LEU A 190 -13.66 -22.86 8.99
C LEU A 190 -15.02 -23.07 9.67
N LYS A 191 -15.48 -24.32 9.84
CA LYS A 191 -16.73 -24.64 10.54
C LYS A 191 -16.72 -24.13 11.99
N GLU A 192 -15.60 -24.31 12.69
CA GLU A 192 -15.40 -23.79 14.04
C GLU A 192 -15.51 -22.25 14.07
N THR A 193 -14.81 -21.57 13.16
CA THR A 193 -14.84 -20.11 13.05
C THR A 193 -16.26 -19.58 12.80
N ILE A 194 -16.98 -20.16 11.81
CA ILE A 194 -18.38 -19.80 11.52
C ILE A 194 -19.27 -19.97 12.74
N LYS A 195 -19.09 -21.08 13.49
CA LYS A 195 -19.85 -21.33 14.73
C LYS A 195 -19.58 -20.26 15.79
N PHE A 196 -18.32 -19.92 16.03
CA PHE A 196 -17.95 -18.87 16.98
C PHE A 196 -18.47 -17.50 16.58
N ASP A 197 -18.37 -17.13 15.31
CA ASP A 197 -18.89 -15.91 14.76
C ASP A 197 -20.41 -15.79 14.94
N SER A 198 -21.14 -16.89 14.69
CA SER A 198 -22.60 -16.93 14.88
C SER A 198 -22.99 -16.72 16.34
N ILE A 199 -22.28 -17.36 17.28
CA ILE A 199 -22.51 -17.20 18.73
C ILE A 199 -22.23 -15.75 19.14
N LYS A 200 -21.08 -15.18 18.72
CA LYS A 200 -20.68 -13.79 19.00
C LYS A 200 -21.75 -12.82 18.52
N ASN A 201 -22.20 -12.95 17.26
CA ASN A 201 -23.25 -12.10 16.68
C ASN A 201 -24.57 -12.20 17.47
N GLY A 202 -25.00 -13.40 17.83
CA GLY A 202 -26.19 -13.63 18.61
C GLY A 202 -26.16 -12.92 19.97
N LEU A 203 -25.02 -13.01 20.69
CA LEU A 203 -24.82 -12.35 21.96
C LEU A 203 -24.81 -10.81 21.85
N LEU A 204 -24.16 -10.26 20.82
CA LEU A 204 -24.12 -8.83 20.55
C LEU A 204 -25.51 -8.27 20.25
N LEU A 205 -26.26 -8.94 19.40
CA LEU A 205 -27.63 -8.54 19.05
C LEU A 205 -28.58 -8.66 20.25
N LYS A 206 -28.43 -9.71 21.07
CA LYS A 206 -29.19 -9.90 22.32
C LYS A 206 -28.98 -8.74 23.30
N LYS A 207 -27.74 -8.25 23.41
CA LYS A 207 -27.41 -7.06 24.24
C LYS A 207 -27.89 -5.74 23.62
N GLY A 208 -28.38 -5.75 22.41
CA GLY A 208 -28.98 -4.58 21.77
C GLY A 208 -28.01 -3.73 20.94
N PHE A 209 -26.81 -4.21 20.69
CA PHE A 209 -25.86 -3.55 19.78
C PHE A 209 -26.34 -3.60 18.34
N CYS A 210 -25.95 -2.59 17.55
CA CYS A 210 -25.93 -2.67 16.11
C CYS A 210 -24.56 -3.26 15.68
N VAL A 211 -24.56 -4.24 14.79
CA VAL A 211 -23.35 -4.93 14.34
C VAL A 211 -23.19 -4.68 12.85
N ILE A 212 -22.10 -4.02 12.46
CA ILE A 212 -21.64 -3.89 11.08
C ILE A 212 -20.55 -4.91 10.89
N ARG A 213 -20.78 -5.91 10.07
CA ARG A 213 -19.82 -6.95 9.75
C ARG A 213 -19.30 -6.79 8.34
N ILE A 214 -17.99 -6.65 8.21
CA ILE A 214 -17.32 -6.36 6.94
C ILE A 214 -16.56 -7.59 6.48
N LYS A 215 -17.08 -8.24 5.45
CA LYS A 215 -16.40 -9.31 4.73
C LYS A 215 -15.28 -8.70 3.88
N TYR A 216 -14.06 -8.77 4.41
CA TYR A 216 -12.88 -8.15 3.81
C TYR A 216 -12.08 -9.20 3.02
N MET A 217 -12.34 -9.31 1.71
CA MET A 217 -11.71 -10.29 0.83
C MET A 217 -10.47 -9.77 0.09
N CYS A 218 -9.95 -8.62 0.50
CA CYS A 218 -8.78 -8.01 -0.12
C CYS A 218 -7.48 -8.58 0.44
N LYS A 219 -6.54 -8.98 -0.42
CA LYS A 219 -5.20 -9.45 -0.01
C LYS A 219 -4.34 -8.34 0.58
N HIS A 220 -4.51 -7.11 0.13
CA HIS A 220 -3.73 -5.95 0.57
C HIS A 220 -4.64 -4.73 0.68
N ILE A 221 -4.39 -3.92 1.70
CA ILE A 221 -5.04 -2.64 1.81
C ILE A 221 -4.29 -1.61 0.95
N SER A 222 -4.91 -1.21 -0.16
CA SER A 222 -4.48 -0.09 -1.00
C SER A 222 -5.28 1.16 -0.63
N GLN A 223 -4.85 2.34 -1.07
CA GLN A 223 -5.62 3.57 -0.86
C GLN A 223 -7.03 3.53 -1.49
N SER A 224 -7.20 2.78 -2.58
CA SER A 224 -8.51 2.54 -3.19
C SER A 224 -9.41 1.72 -2.28
N VAL A 225 -8.87 0.62 -1.73
CA VAL A 225 -9.59 -0.24 -0.78
C VAL A 225 -9.92 0.52 0.51
N GLU A 226 -9.01 1.33 1.04
CA GLU A 226 -9.27 2.18 2.22
C GLU A 226 -10.43 3.16 1.99
N ARG A 227 -10.52 3.75 0.78
CA ARG A 227 -11.64 4.63 0.43
C ARG A 227 -12.95 3.88 0.33
N LYS A 228 -12.97 2.75 -0.41
CA LYS A 228 -14.16 1.90 -0.51
C LYS A 228 -14.66 1.46 0.87
N LEU A 229 -13.72 1.04 1.74
CA LEU A 229 -14.03 0.67 3.12
C LEU A 229 -14.67 1.83 3.88
N TRP A 230 -14.07 3.01 3.78
CA TRP A 230 -14.59 4.21 4.43
C TRP A 230 -15.97 4.61 3.90
N ASP A 231 -16.13 4.67 2.59
CA ASP A 231 -17.40 5.08 1.96
C ASP A 231 -18.57 4.16 2.37
N LEU A 232 -18.33 2.85 2.45
CA LEU A 232 -19.32 1.88 2.90
C LEU A 232 -19.64 2.07 4.38
N VAL A 233 -18.63 2.15 5.23
CA VAL A 233 -18.82 2.23 6.69
C VAL A 233 -19.41 3.58 7.10
N SER A 234 -18.90 4.70 6.57
CA SER A 234 -19.42 6.03 6.91
C SER A 234 -20.89 6.17 6.55
N THR A 235 -21.29 5.63 5.38
CA THR A 235 -22.70 5.62 4.97
C THR A 235 -23.61 4.92 5.99
N GLU A 236 -23.21 3.76 6.51
CA GLU A 236 -24.02 3.02 7.49
C GLU A 236 -23.95 3.67 8.88
N VAL A 237 -22.79 4.13 9.33
CA VAL A 237 -22.61 4.84 10.59
C VAL A 237 -23.44 6.11 10.64
N ASP A 238 -23.49 6.89 9.55
CA ASP A 238 -24.32 8.08 9.43
C ASP A 238 -25.82 7.77 9.51
N LYS A 239 -26.27 6.67 8.88
CA LYS A 239 -27.67 6.21 9.00
C LYS A 239 -27.99 5.85 10.44
N ILE A 240 -27.13 5.11 11.12
CA ILE A 240 -27.32 4.69 12.51
C ILE A 240 -27.33 5.90 13.45
N ARG A 241 -26.41 6.87 13.25
CA ARG A 241 -26.35 8.11 14.02
C ARG A 241 -27.62 8.93 13.88
N LYS A 242 -28.18 9.02 12.66
CA LYS A 242 -29.45 9.73 12.41
C LYS A 242 -30.65 9.02 13.04
N LYS A 243 -30.66 7.69 12.95
CA LYS A 243 -31.76 6.86 13.48
C LYS A 243 -31.25 5.46 13.79
N PHE A 244 -31.18 5.13 15.09
CA PHE A 244 -30.78 3.79 15.51
C PHE A 244 -31.76 2.71 14.98
N PRO A 245 -31.27 1.62 14.36
CA PRO A 245 -32.10 0.66 13.66
C PRO A 245 -32.96 -0.19 14.62
N PRO A 246 -34.15 -0.62 14.19
CA PRO A 246 -34.95 -1.58 14.93
C PRO A 246 -34.24 -2.94 15.00
N ARG A 247 -34.61 -3.79 15.97
CA ARG A 247 -33.94 -5.08 16.24
C ARG A 247 -33.69 -5.94 15.01
N SER A 248 -34.67 -6.00 14.10
CA SER A 248 -34.57 -6.80 12.86
C SER A 248 -33.58 -6.26 11.82
N LYS A 249 -33.05 -5.05 11.99
CA LYS A 249 -32.10 -4.39 11.07
C LYS A 249 -30.79 -4.02 11.73
N ARG A 250 -30.47 -4.61 12.90
CA ARG A 250 -29.23 -4.32 13.64
C ARG A 250 -28.04 -5.16 13.21
N PHE A 251 -28.19 -6.09 12.29
CA PHE A 251 -27.11 -6.85 11.69
C PHE A 251 -26.97 -6.40 10.23
N ILE A 252 -25.82 -5.78 9.94
CA ILE A 252 -25.52 -5.17 8.63
C ILE A 252 -24.28 -5.86 8.11
N GLU A 253 -24.37 -6.48 6.94
CA GLU A 253 -23.22 -7.10 6.27
C GLU A 253 -22.78 -6.21 5.10
N LEU A 254 -21.48 -5.95 5.07
CA LEU A 254 -20.82 -5.24 3.98
C LEU A 254 -19.75 -6.15 3.37
N GLU A 255 -19.53 -6.03 2.08
CA GLU A 255 -18.51 -6.83 1.39
C GLU A 255 -17.55 -5.94 0.61
N ILE A 256 -16.25 -6.23 0.75
CA ILE A 256 -15.18 -5.55 0.02
C ILE A 256 -14.30 -6.59 -0.65
N ASN A 257 -14.30 -6.55 -1.97
CA ASN A 257 -13.49 -7.40 -2.84
C ASN A 257 -12.43 -6.58 -3.55
N ASN A 258 -11.33 -7.24 -3.93
CA ASN A 258 -10.45 -6.71 -4.95
C ASN A 258 -11.15 -6.90 -6.31
N ASP A 259 -11.70 -5.81 -6.85
CA ASP A 259 -12.07 -5.75 -8.27
C ASP A 259 -10.83 -5.59 -9.14
#